data_f109b8fb7564cd26dc3a966b3db6d28c
#
_entry.id   f109b8fb7564cd26dc3a966b3db6d28c
#
_cell.length_a   1.000
_cell.length_b   1.000
_cell.length_c   1.000
_cell.angle_alpha   90.00
_cell.angle_beta   90.00
_cell.angle_gamma   90.00
#
_symmetry.space_group_name_H-M   'P 1'
#
loop_
_entity.id
_entity.type
_entity.pdbx_description
1 polymer ?
#
loop_
_entity_poly.entity_id
_entity_poly.type
_entity_poly.pdbx_seq_one_letter_code
_entity_poly.pdbx_strand_id
1 'polypeptide(L)'
;GKNLAASHPRVLFVGALSTFHSDFLYKLGRSPRSFDMVLYGNGFEPDKFEGQVDHKGYTRSDDLIATAEGEYGLVWYGSSLEGGVGPEGEYLQYNAPHKLSLYIRCGLPVIIWKKAALASFVEENGIGICVSSLLDLDAIITQMTKESYNALRMNVAKVNERISQGYYCKEAIQKAYAKLSPEIK
;
A
#
# COMPACT_ATOMS: atom_id res chain seq x y z
N GLY A 1 -5.14 -5.73 19.12
CA GLY A 1 -4.92 -4.37 18.65
C GLY A 1 -3.44 -4.06 18.63
N LYS A 2 -2.87 -3.90 17.43
CA LYS A 2 -1.46 -3.48 17.30
C LYS A 2 -1.34 -2.05 17.80
N ASN A 3 -0.52 -1.85 18.82
CA ASN A 3 -0.28 -0.54 19.44
C ASN A 3 0.82 0.17 18.65
N LEU A 4 0.59 1.38 18.15
CA LEU A 4 1.62 2.31 17.67
C LEU A 4 2.58 2.79 18.79
N ALA A 5 2.51 2.21 19.95
CA ALA A 5 3.50 2.35 21.00
C ALA A 5 4.80 1.56 20.72
N ALA A 6 4.91 0.88 19.57
CA ALA A 6 6.19 0.38 19.11
C ALA A 6 7.06 1.58 18.72
N SER A 7 8.25 1.64 19.23
CA SER A 7 9.24 2.70 19.02
C SER A 7 9.63 2.90 17.53
N HIS A 8 9.23 1.99 16.64
CA HIS A 8 9.48 1.99 15.21
C HIS A 8 8.27 1.42 14.45
N PRO A 9 7.46 2.26 13.78
CA PRO A 9 6.40 1.79 12.89
C PRO A 9 6.98 0.98 11.73
N ARG A 10 6.25 -0.04 11.26
CA ARG A 10 6.70 -0.92 10.17
C ARG A 10 5.89 -0.69 8.91
N VAL A 11 6.59 -0.48 7.81
CA VAL A 11 6.01 -0.33 6.47
C VAL A 11 6.20 -1.63 5.70
N LEU A 12 5.08 -2.24 5.34
CA LEU A 12 5.03 -3.51 4.64
C LEU A 12 5.03 -3.30 3.13
N PHE A 13 5.86 -4.04 2.42
CA PHE A 13 5.79 -4.15 0.96
C PHE A 13 5.69 -5.62 0.52
N VAL A 14 4.77 -5.88 -0.43
CA VAL A 14 4.54 -7.20 -1.02
C VAL A 14 4.77 -7.14 -2.52
N GLY A 15 5.63 -8.01 -3.07
CA GLY A 15 5.81 -8.08 -4.52
C GLY A 15 7.12 -8.71 -4.97
N ALA A 16 7.51 -8.43 -6.22
CA ALA A 16 8.83 -8.79 -6.72
C ALA A 16 9.86 -7.82 -6.12
N LEU A 17 10.88 -8.37 -5.45
CA LEU A 17 11.80 -7.61 -4.62
C LEU A 17 13.16 -7.34 -5.27
N SER A 18 13.40 -7.83 -6.50
CA SER A 18 14.66 -7.57 -7.18
C SER A 18 14.85 -6.09 -7.51
N THR A 19 16.11 -5.66 -7.63
CA THR A 19 16.46 -4.31 -8.09
C THR A 19 15.88 -3.98 -9.47
N PHE A 20 15.65 -4.99 -10.31
CA PHE A 20 15.00 -4.80 -11.60
C PHE A 20 13.55 -4.32 -11.49
N HIS A 21 12.77 -4.84 -10.53
CA HIS A 21 11.35 -4.50 -10.37
C HIS A 21 11.06 -3.45 -9.30
N SER A 22 11.89 -3.37 -8.27
CA SER A 22 11.61 -2.58 -7.07
C SER A 22 12.86 -1.87 -6.54
N ASP A 23 13.63 -1.25 -7.42
CA ASP A 23 14.87 -0.54 -7.06
C ASP A 23 14.62 0.60 -6.03
N PHE A 24 13.41 1.16 -6.04
CA PHE A 24 13.03 2.14 -5.02
C PHE A 24 13.17 1.60 -3.58
N LEU A 25 12.98 0.28 -3.35
CA LEU A 25 13.17 -0.32 -2.01
C LEU A 25 14.62 -0.19 -1.54
N TYR A 26 15.56 -0.43 -2.44
CA TYR A 26 17.01 -0.35 -2.14
C TYR A 26 17.45 1.10 -1.93
N LYS A 27 16.87 2.03 -2.70
CA LYS A 27 17.08 3.47 -2.49
C LYS A 27 16.48 3.94 -1.16
N LEU A 28 15.28 3.46 -0.83
CA LEU A 28 14.63 3.76 0.46
C LEU A 28 15.42 3.15 1.63
N GLY A 29 16.03 1.98 1.41
CA GLY A 29 16.92 1.34 2.38
C GLY A 29 18.09 2.22 2.81
N ARG A 30 18.66 2.97 1.88
CA ARG A 30 19.78 3.90 2.09
C ARG A 30 19.35 5.23 2.73
N SER A 31 18.08 5.57 2.65
CA SER A 31 17.57 6.84 3.19
C SER A 31 17.43 6.76 4.71
N PRO A 32 17.77 7.82 5.45
CA PRO A 32 17.48 7.90 6.88
C PRO A 32 15.97 7.74 7.12
N ARG A 33 15.59 6.90 8.06
CA ARG A 33 14.17 6.67 8.40
C ARG A 33 13.99 6.19 9.83
N SER A 34 12.86 6.55 10.42
CA SER A 34 12.42 6.15 11.77
C SER A 34 11.41 4.98 11.74
N PHE A 35 11.22 4.35 10.58
CA PHE A 35 10.35 3.19 10.40
C PHE A 35 11.15 1.99 9.87
N ASP A 36 10.69 0.80 10.21
CA ASP A 36 11.25 -0.44 9.69
C ASP A 36 10.53 -0.88 8.41
N MET A 37 11.24 -1.59 7.54
CA MET A 37 10.65 -2.19 6.35
C MET A 37 10.44 -3.68 6.55
N VAL A 38 9.24 -4.17 6.20
CA VAL A 38 8.91 -5.60 6.19
C VAL A 38 8.59 -5.99 4.75
N LEU A 39 9.37 -6.93 4.19
CA LEU A 39 9.27 -7.31 2.79
C LEU A 39 8.76 -8.75 2.65
N TYR A 40 7.71 -8.91 1.85
CA TYR A 40 7.19 -10.22 1.44
C TYR A 40 7.31 -10.38 -0.07
N GLY A 41 7.96 -11.44 -0.51
CA GLY A 41 8.09 -11.74 -1.93
C GLY A 41 9.38 -12.43 -2.29
N ASN A 42 9.56 -12.66 -3.60
CA ASN A 42 10.74 -13.29 -4.16
C ASN A 42 11.69 -12.27 -4.79
N GLY A 43 12.94 -12.68 -4.96
CA GLY A 43 13.96 -11.91 -5.68
C GLY A 43 14.64 -10.84 -4.84
N PHE A 44 14.56 -10.90 -3.52
CA PHE A 44 15.31 -10.00 -2.65
C PHE A 44 16.80 -10.25 -2.78
N GLU A 45 17.58 -9.18 -2.92
CA GLU A 45 19.04 -9.19 -3.14
C GLU A 45 19.72 -8.57 -1.90
N PRO A 46 19.98 -9.34 -0.83
CA PRO A 46 20.48 -8.82 0.44
C PRO A 46 21.81 -8.09 0.31
N ASP A 47 22.68 -8.56 -0.57
CA ASP A 47 24.01 -7.94 -0.81
C ASP A 47 23.94 -6.52 -1.41
N LYS A 48 22.78 -6.15 -1.96
CA LYS A 48 22.53 -4.83 -2.55
C LYS A 48 21.71 -3.91 -1.63
N PHE A 49 21.13 -4.46 -0.57
CA PHE A 49 20.28 -3.71 0.35
C PHE A 49 21.09 -3.13 1.50
N GLU A 50 20.95 -1.84 1.74
CA GLU A 50 21.57 -1.15 2.86
C GLU A 50 20.52 -0.81 3.92
N GLY A 51 20.91 -0.90 5.20
CA GLY A 51 20.01 -0.66 6.34
C GLY A 51 19.28 -1.91 6.82
N GLN A 52 18.41 -1.71 7.82
CA GLN A 52 17.66 -2.81 8.43
C GLN A 52 16.39 -3.11 7.63
N VAL A 53 16.10 -4.39 7.46
CA VAL A 53 14.92 -4.90 6.78
C VAL A 53 14.54 -6.28 7.33
N ASP A 54 13.26 -6.53 7.49
CA ASP A 54 12.73 -7.84 7.86
C ASP A 54 12.17 -8.51 6.59
N HIS A 55 12.96 -9.39 5.96
CA HIS A 55 12.53 -10.14 4.79
C HIS A 55 11.91 -11.47 5.19
N LYS A 56 10.61 -11.60 4.97
CA LYS A 56 9.78 -12.77 5.34
C LYS A 56 9.69 -13.84 4.24
N GLY A 57 10.27 -13.59 3.06
CA GLY A 57 10.11 -14.49 1.91
C GLY A 57 8.74 -14.42 1.27
N TYR A 58 8.44 -15.40 0.42
CA TYR A 58 7.15 -15.48 -0.25
C TYR A 58 6.07 -16.03 0.69
N THR A 59 4.94 -15.35 0.71
CA THR A 59 3.75 -15.78 1.45
C THR A 59 2.53 -15.67 0.52
N ARG A 60 1.65 -16.65 0.53
CA ARG A 60 0.40 -16.60 -0.24
C ARG A 60 -0.49 -15.46 0.29
N SER A 61 -1.26 -14.82 -0.60
CA SER A 61 -2.10 -13.68 -0.22
C SER A 61 -3.09 -14.00 0.91
N ASP A 62 -3.68 -15.19 0.90
CA ASP A 62 -4.63 -15.61 1.93
C ASP A 62 -3.96 -15.78 3.31
N ASP A 63 -2.76 -16.36 3.33
CA ASP A 63 -1.98 -16.52 4.56
C ASP A 63 -1.51 -15.14 5.07
N LEU A 64 -1.13 -14.26 4.16
CA LEU A 64 -0.68 -12.90 4.48
C LEU A 64 -1.78 -12.08 5.16
N ILE A 65 -3.05 -12.23 4.74
CA ILE A 65 -4.18 -11.54 5.38
C ILE A 65 -4.23 -11.84 6.89
N ALA A 66 -3.91 -13.06 7.28
CA ALA A 66 -3.92 -13.48 8.68
C ALA A 66 -2.63 -13.14 9.43
N THR A 67 -1.48 -13.10 8.73
CA THR A 67 -0.15 -13.09 9.36
C THR A 67 0.67 -11.82 9.06
N ALA A 68 0.16 -10.88 8.25
CA ALA A 68 0.90 -9.67 7.90
C ALA A 68 1.39 -8.90 9.12
N GLU A 69 2.67 -8.58 9.11
CA GLU A 69 3.34 -7.83 10.16
C GLU A 69 3.68 -6.42 9.65
N GLY A 70 3.03 -5.41 10.18
CA GLY A 70 3.27 -4.01 9.81
C GLY A 70 2.14 -3.10 10.23
N GLU A 71 2.39 -1.81 10.18
CA GLU A 71 1.44 -0.75 10.49
C GLU A 71 0.87 -0.12 9.21
N TYR A 72 1.62 -0.12 8.12
CA TYR A 72 1.21 0.44 6.83
C TYR A 72 1.55 -0.51 5.68
N GLY A 73 0.74 -0.48 4.62
CA GLY A 73 1.03 -1.18 3.37
C GLY A 73 1.46 -0.20 2.26
N LEU A 74 2.60 -0.43 1.62
CA LEU A 74 3.15 0.46 0.60
C LEU A 74 2.72 0.04 -0.80
N VAL A 75 2.01 0.92 -1.51
CA VAL A 75 1.65 0.80 -2.92
C VAL A 75 2.55 1.72 -3.72
N TRP A 76 3.61 1.14 -4.28
CA TRP A 76 4.61 1.87 -5.06
C TRP A 76 5.15 1.01 -6.18
N TYR A 77 5.57 1.64 -7.29
CA TYR A 77 6.17 0.99 -8.44
C TYR A 77 7.30 1.82 -9.03
N GLY A 78 8.18 1.15 -9.75
CA GLY A 78 9.28 1.77 -10.47
C GLY A 78 10.59 1.82 -9.68
N SER A 79 11.52 2.61 -10.20
CA SER A 79 12.88 2.67 -9.66
C SER A 79 13.16 3.92 -8.82
N SER A 80 12.22 4.86 -8.72
CA SER A 80 12.43 6.15 -8.07
C SER A 80 11.72 6.26 -6.72
N LEU A 81 12.29 7.03 -5.81
CA LEU A 81 11.61 7.49 -4.60
C LEU A 81 10.58 8.59 -4.89
N GLU A 82 10.74 9.29 -6.01
CA GLU A 82 9.74 10.19 -6.56
C GLU A 82 8.68 9.39 -7.30
N GLY A 83 7.41 9.65 -7.05
CA GLY A 83 6.31 8.93 -7.70
C GLY A 83 6.16 9.28 -9.18
N GLY A 84 5.72 8.29 -9.98
CA GLY A 84 5.39 8.49 -11.40
C GLY A 84 6.59 8.61 -12.33
N VAL A 85 7.77 8.18 -11.93
CA VAL A 85 8.98 8.21 -12.74
C VAL A 85 9.17 6.87 -13.45
N GLY A 86 9.39 6.96 -14.77
CA GLY A 86 9.56 5.80 -15.65
C GLY A 86 8.26 5.03 -15.92
N PRO A 87 8.29 4.07 -16.88
CA PRO A 87 7.07 3.39 -17.36
C PRO A 87 6.26 2.70 -16.24
N GLU A 88 6.93 2.05 -15.30
CA GLU A 88 6.26 1.37 -14.18
C GLU A 88 5.68 2.36 -13.16
N GLY A 89 6.38 3.48 -12.90
CA GLY A 89 5.89 4.52 -12.01
C GLY A 89 4.71 5.29 -12.61
N GLU A 90 4.79 5.60 -13.92
CA GLU A 90 3.69 6.24 -14.65
C GLU A 90 2.46 5.33 -14.74
N TYR A 91 2.65 4.01 -14.83
CA TYR A 91 1.57 3.03 -14.89
C TYR A 91 0.62 3.10 -13.69
N LEU A 92 1.10 3.53 -12.52
CA LEU A 92 0.25 3.75 -11.35
C LEU A 92 -0.88 4.77 -11.57
N GLN A 93 -0.75 5.67 -12.55
CA GLN A 93 -1.80 6.63 -12.90
C GLN A 93 -3.02 5.97 -13.53
N TYR A 94 -2.86 4.77 -14.06
CA TYR A 94 -3.90 4.06 -14.82
C TYR A 94 -4.26 2.70 -14.20
N ASN A 95 -3.39 2.16 -13.38
CA ASN A 95 -3.55 0.82 -12.81
C ASN A 95 -4.27 0.85 -11.46
N ALA A 96 -5.12 -0.14 -11.24
CA ALA A 96 -5.71 -0.46 -9.95
C ALA A 96 -4.96 -1.65 -9.32
N PRO A 97 -3.86 -1.43 -8.59
CA PRO A 97 -3.00 -2.50 -8.11
C PRO A 97 -3.69 -3.35 -7.05
N HIS A 98 -3.59 -4.68 -7.19
CA HIS A 98 -4.09 -5.65 -6.22
C HIS A 98 -3.51 -5.45 -4.80
N LYS A 99 -2.31 -4.87 -4.69
CA LYS A 99 -1.68 -4.56 -3.40
C LYS A 99 -2.56 -3.70 -2.50
N LEU A 100 -3.30 -2.74 -3.07
CA LEU A 100 -4.19 -1.88 -2.29
C LEU A 100 -5.26 -2.70 -1.59
N SER A 101 -5.99 -3.55 -2.32
CA SER A 101 -7.01 -4.40 -1.72
C SER A 101 -6.42 -5.42 -0.75
N LEU A 102 -5.23 -5.98 -1.03
CA LEU A 102 -4.54 -6.88 -0.13
C LEU A 102 -4.22 -6.21 1.21
N TYR A 103 -3.65 -5.00 1.21
CA TYR A 103 -3.34 -4.29 2.44
C TYR A 103 -4.59 -3.92 3.24
N ILE A 104 -5.66 -3.51 2.56
CA ILE A 104 -6.96 -3.28 3.22
C ILE A 104 -7.47 -4.59 3.86
N ARG A 105 -7.34 -5.74 3.18
CA ARG A 105 -7.69 -7.06 3.73
C ARG A 105 -6.81 -7.44 4.94
N CYS A 106 -5.55 -7.03 4.95
CA CYS A 106 -4.67 -7.17 6.13
C CYS A 106 -5.02 -6.18 7.26
N GLY A 107 -5.97 -5.27 7.05
CA GLY A 107 -6.36 -4.24 8.01
C GLY A 107 -5.32 -3.12 8.15
N LEU A 108 -4.51 -2.87 7.11
CA LEU A 108 -3.43 -1.88 7.12
C LEU A 108 -3.86 -0.62 6.37
N PRO A 109 -3.69 0.58 6.96
CA PRO A 109 -3.68 1.83 6.20
C PRO A 109 -2.63 1.78 5.10
N VAL A 110 -2.94 2.39 3.95
CA VAL A 110 -2.06 2.33 2.77
C VAL A 110 -1.27 3.62 2.59
N ILE A 111 -0.08 3.49 2.04
CA ILE A 111 0.74 4.59 1.54
C ILE A 111 0.75 4.46 0.02
N ILE A 112 0.38 5.51 -0.69
CA ILE A 112 0.26 5.50 -2.14
C ILE A 112 0.76 6.83 -2.74
N TRP A 113 1.26 6.79 -3.99
CA TRP A 113 1.56 8.01 -4.70
C TRP A 113 0.30 8.84 -4.96
N LYS A 114 0.37 10.16 -4.68
CA LYS A 114 -0.80 11.07 -4.73
C LYS A 114 -1.44 11.22 -6.11
N LYS A 115 -0.74 10.87 -7.20
CA LYS A 115 -1.29 10.88 -8.56
C LYS A 115 -1.61 9.48 -9.08
N ALA A 116 -1.57 8.45 -8.25
CA ALA A 116 -2.01 7.11 -8.62
C ALA A 116 -3.52 7.10 -8.89
N ALA A 117 -3.97 6.22 -9.78
CA ALA A 117 -5.39 6.10 -10.14
C ALA A 117 -6.33 5.90 -8.93
N LEU A 118 -5.85 5.23 -7.89
CA LEU A 118 -6.61 4.96 -6.67
C LEU A 118 -6.32 5.94 -5.51
N ALA A 119 -5.56 7.02 -5.74
CA ALA A 119 -5.25 7.99 -4.70
C ALA A 119 -6.52 8.68 -4.17
N SER A 120 -7.42 9.13 -5.06
CA SER A 120 -8.70 9.71 -4.65
C SER A 120 -9.55 8.76 -3.82
N PHE A 121 -9.58 7.47 -4.18
CA PHE A 121 -10.27 6.46 -3.38
C PHE A 121 -9.69 6.34 -1.97
N VAL A 122 -8.36 6.39 -1.84
CA VAL A 122 -7.68 6.34 -0.53
C VAL A 122 -8.01 7.57 0.30
N GLU A 123 -7.98 8.76 -0.29
CA GLU A 123 -8.29 10.04 0.38
C GLU A 123 -9.76 10.14 0.80
N GLU A 124 -10.69 9.88 -0.13
CA GLU A 124 -12.14 9.97 0.11
C GLU A 124 -12.63 9.00 1.19
N ASN A 125 -12.00 7.83 1.27
CA ASN A 125 -12.34 6.85 2.32
C ASN A 125 -11.51 7.02 3.59
N GLY A 126 -10.50 7.90 3.61
CA GLY A 126 -9.61 8.13 4.75
C GLY A 126 -8.88 6.86 5.21
N ILE A 127 -8.41 6.05 4.27
CA ILE A 127 -7.82 4.72 4.54
C ILE A 127 -6.31 4.69 4.40
N GLY A 128 -5.67 5.86 4.23
CA GLY A 128 -4.22 5.89 4.03
C GLY A 128 -3.67 7.28 3.83
N ILE A 129 -2.46 7.34 3.32
CA ILE A 129 -1.64 8.52 3.13
C ILE A 129 -1.23 8.61 1.66
N CYS A 130 -1.51 9.75 1.02
CA CYS A 130 -1.09 10.04 -0.34
C CYS A 130 0.16 10.92 -0.32
N VAL A 131 1.28 10.43 -0.88
CA VAL A 131 2.58 11.11 -0.86
C VAL A 131 3.07 11.49 -2.25
N SER A 132 3.83 12.56 -2.36
CA SER A 132 4.51 12.95 -3.60
C SER A 132 5.77 12.13 -3.82
N SER A 133 6.52 11.91 -2.75
CA SER A 133 7.80 11.24 -2.69
C SER A 133 7.86 10.34 -1.46
N LEU A 134 8.57 9.22 -1.56
CA LEU A 134 8.87 8.38 -0.39
C LEU A 134 9.87 9.06 0.56
N LEU A 135 10.57 10.10 0.13
CA LEU A 135 11.42 10.91 1.00
C LEU A 135 10.63 11.69 2.05
N ASP A 136 9.36 12.00 1.78
CA ASP A 136 8.47 12.68 2.74
C ASP A 136 7.95 11.75 3.83
N LEU A 137 8.10 10.43 3.64
CA LEU A 137 7.43 9.42 4.43
C LEU A 137 7.88 9.41 5.89
N ASP A 138 9.18 9.62 6.13
CA ASP A 138 9.74 9.63 7.48
C ASP A 138 9.11 10.73 8.35
N ALA A 139 9.03 11.95 7.81
CA ALA A 139 8.41 13.08 8.50
C ALA A 139 6.92 12.84 8.75
N ILE A 140 6.20 12.28 7.77
CA ILE A 140 4.76 12.01 7.88
C ILE A 140 4.50 10.94 8.95
N ILE A 141 5.25 9.85 8.96
CA ILE A 141 5.09 8.77 9.95
C ILE A 141 5.45 9.26 11.36
N THR A 142 6.52 10.03 11.49
CA THR A 142 6.95 10.58 12.79
C THR A 142 5.93 11.55 13.39
N GLN A 143 5.22 12.31 12.55
CA GLN A 143 4.18 13.25 12.98
C GLN A 143 2.81 12.58 13.18
N MET A 144 2.66 11.30 12.82
CA MET A 144 1.40 10.59 12.92
C MET A 144 1.01 10.34 14.38
N THR A 145 -0.05 11.00 14.83
CA THR A 145 -0.58 10.77 16.17
C THR A 145 -1.30 9.43 16.27
N LYS A 146 -1.40 8.89 17.47
CA LYS A 146 -2.14 7.65 17.73
C LYS A 146 -3.60 7.77 17.33
N GLU A 147 -4.21 8.92 17.57
CA GLU A 147 -5.60 9.22 17.23
C GLU A 147 -5.81 9.22 15.71
N SER A 148 -4.94 9.89 14.97
CA SER A 148 -4.99 9.93 13.50
C SER A 148 -4.80 8.55 12.90
N TYR A 149 -3.84 7.77 13.39
CA TYR A 149 -3.63 6.39 12.94
C TYR A 149 -4.84 5.49 13.25
N ASN A 150 -5.41 5.59 14.43
CA ASN A 150 -6.61 4.82 14.79
C ASN A 150 -7.80 5.18 13.89
N ALA A 151 -7.96 6.45 13.52
CA ALA A 151 -8.99 6.87 12.56
C ALA A 151 -8.80 6.20 11.20
N LEU A 152 -7.57 6.16 10.66
CA LEU A 152 -7.25 5.42 9.43
C LEU A 152 -7.63 3.93 9.57
N ARG A 153 -7.23 3.29 10.67
CA ARG A 153 -7.54 1.88 10.94
C ARG A 153 -9.03 1.58 11.00
N MET A 154 -9.81 2.44 11.63
CA MET A 154 -11.28 2.31 11.69
C MET A 154 -11.90 2.41 10.29
N ASN A 155 -11.42 3.32 9.46
CA ASN A 155 -11.89 3.46 8.10
C ASN A 155 -11.47 2.27 7.22
N VAL A 156 -10.24 1.77 7.37
CA VAL A 156 -9.79 0.54 6.70
C VAL A 156 -10.72 -0.62 7.05
N ALA A 157 -11.13 -0.79 8.31
CA ALA A 157 -12.04 -1.85 8.71
C ALA A 157 -13.40 -1.76 7.97
N LYS A 158 -13.96 -0.56 7.81
CA LYS A 158 -15.22 -0.33 7.05
C LYS A 158 -15.06 -0.72 5.58
N VAL A 159 -13.96 -0.30 4.94
CA VAL A 159 -13.68 -0.61 3.53
C VAL A 159 -13.39 -2.11 3.36
N ASN A 160 -12.67 -2.72 4.30
CA ASN A 160 -12.41 -4.15 4.32
C ASN A 160 -13.70 -4.99 4.35
N GLU A 161 -14.67 -4.60 5.16
CA GLU A 161 -15.99 -5.24 5.19
C GLU A 161 -16.67 -5.17 3.82
N ARG A 162 -16.69 -4.01 3.17
CA ARG A 162 -17.26 -3.83 1.83
C ARG A 162 -16.55 -4.70 0.78
N ILE A 163 -15.20 -4.78 0.84
CA ILE A 163 -14.43 -5.64 -0.07
C ILE A 163 -14.82 -7.11 0.15
N SER A 164 -14.88 -7.57 1.40
CA SER A 164 -15.19 -8.97 1.71
C SER A 164 -16.59 -9.41 1.27
N GLN A 165 -17.53 -8.47 1.19
CA GLN A 165 -18.90 -8.69 0.70
C GLN A 165 -19.06 -8.52 -0.82
N GLY A 166 -17.96 -8.21 -1.54
CA GLY A 166 -17.98 -7.98 -2.99
C GLY A 166 -18.71 -6.70 -3.41
N TYR A 167 -18.86 -5.74 -2.50
CA TYR A 167 -19.61 -4.50 -2.73
C TYR A 167 -19.17 -3.77 -4.00
N TYR A 168 -17.87 -3.50 -4.16
CA TYR A 168 -17.37 -2.75 -5.31
C TYR A 168 -17.53 -3.48 -6.65
N CYS A 169 -17.45 -4.81 -6.65
CA CYS A 169 -17.70 -5.61 -7.84
C CYS A 169 -19.18 -5.54 -8.24
N LYS A 170 -20.09 -5.69 -7.27
CA LYS A 170 -21.55 -5.58 -7.50
C LYS A 170 -21.91 -4.20 -8.04
N GLU A 171 -21.41 -3.13 -7.43
CA GLU A 171 -21.59 -1.75 -7.89
C GLU A 171 -21.12 -1.55 -9.34
N ALA A 172 -19.91 -2.05 -9.66
CA ALA A 172 -19.38 -1.93 -11.02
C ALA A 172 -20.26 -2.65 -12.06
N ILE A 173 -20.72 -3.86 -11.75
CA ILE A 173 -21.61 -4.64 -12.61
C ILE A 173 -22.95 -3.91 -12.78
N GLN A 174 -23.54 -3.41 -11.71
CA GLN A 174 -24.82 -2.67 -11.77
C GLN A 174 -24.70 -1.41 -12.63
N LYS A 175 -23.62 -0.64 -12.46
CA LYS A 175 -23.36 0.57 -13.27
C LYS A 175 -23.13 0.23 -14.75
N ALA A 176 -22.43 -0.86 -15.05
CA ALA A 176 -22.22 -1.32 -16.41
C ALA A 176 -23.54 -1.76 -17.04
N TYR A 177 -24.34 -2.54 -16.33
CA TYR A 177 -25.65 -2.99 -16.79
C TYR A 177 -26.60 -1.80 -17.09
N ALA A 178 -26.66 -0.83 -16.18
CA ALA A 178 -27.49 0.37 -16.37
C ALA A 178 -27.10 1.20 -17.58
N LYS A 179 -25.80 1.20 -17.96
CA LYS A 179 -25.31 1.89 -19.17
C LYS A 179 -25.62 1.13 -20.45
N LEU A 180 -25.62 -0.21 -20.40
CA LEU A 180 -25.86 -1.05 -21.57
C LEU A 180 -27.35 -1.30 -21.84
N SER A 181 -28.22 -1.06 -20.88
CA SER A 181 -29.65 -1.28 -20.98
C SER A 181 -30.48 0.02 -20.86
N PRO A 182 -30.15 1.11 -21.58
CA PRO A 182 -30.94 2.34 -21.51
C PRO A 182 -32.31 2.24 -22.22
N GLU A 183 -32.58 1.18 -23.00
CA GLU A 183 -33.72 1.08 -23.92
C GLU A 183 -34.78 0.04 -23.53
N ILE A 184 -34.73 -0.55 -22.33
CA ILE A 184 -35.81 -1.41 -21.84
C ILE A 184 -36.63 -0.59 -20.81
N LYS A 185 -37.42 0.36 -21.34
CA LYS A 185 -38.56 0.97 -20.66
C LYS A 185 -39.85 0.54 -21.37
#